data_b8741e62e4ec553ae747151ae2510167
#
_entry.id   b8741e62e4ec553ae747151ae2510167
#
_cell.length_a   1.000
_cell.length_b   1.000
_cell.length_c   1.000
_cell.angle_alpha   90.00
_cell.angle_beta   90.00
_cell.angle_gamma   90.00
#
_symmetry.space_group_name_H-M   'P 1'
#
loop_
_entity.id
_entity.type
_entity.pdbx_description
1 polymer ?
#
loop_
_entity_poly.entity_id
_entity_poly.type
_entity_poly.pdbx_seq_one_letter_code
_entity_poly.pdbx_strand_id
1 'polypeptide(L)'
;IMVLRLRPDLPQMKADPMLPHKAAKRAYEEAKNRHIPYDFEMDYKDPSKWFCSEVASWAYRQVGVELWKGTTRMSAPGVVKWLSYFGVTHFETQAPADLEYDPQLSVVGEWRDPETLWKDHVDNAVVEAMLEGADEGDEIPYSWWMLPPARLAKAYSATLNVFGGVGPIPEGMDATAALRNLALSSRHEKIMDKVLAQAAVFQQQQGYRPPYWELVRMANKARKELR
;
A
#
# COMPACT_ATOMS: atom_id res chain seq x y z
N ILE A 1 -8.76 -9.45 7.66
CA ILE A 1 -9.11 -8.09 8.15
C ILE A 1 -9.00 -8.10 9.66
N MET A 2 -8.30 -7.12 10.21
CA MET A 2 -8.16 -6.91 11.66
C MET A 2 -8.79 -5.57 12.03
N VAL A 3 -9.55 -5.55 13.10
CA VAL A 3 -10.19 -4.34 13.63
C VAL A 3 -9.50 -3.94 14.92
N LEU A 4 -8.87 -2.77 14.90
CA LEU A 4 -8.21 -2.16 16.05
C LEU A 4 -9.14 -1.12 16.69
N ARG A 5 -9.09 -0.99 18.00
CA ARG A 5 -9.85 0.00 18.76
C ARG A 5 -9.02 0.51 19.95
N LEU A 6 -9.22 1.78 20.32
CA LEU A 6 -8.65 2.30 21.56
C LEU A 6 -9.08 1.45 22.76
N ARG A 7 -8.14 1.13 23.61
CA ARG A 7 -8.36 0.37 24.84
C ARG A 7 -9.28 1.15 25.80
N PRO A 8 -10.32 0.50 26.36
CA PRO A 8 -11.29 1.19 27.23
C PRO A 8 -10.72 1.62 28.58
N ASP A 9 -9.57 1.06 28.99
CA ASP A 9 -8.89 1.39 30.23
C ASP A 9 -8.00 2.65 30.16
N LEU A 10 -7.81 3.22 28.97
CA LEU A 10 -7.08 4.48 28.79
C LEU A 10 -7.78 5.63 29.54
N PRO A 11 -7.02 6.55 30.18
CA PRO A 11 -7.61 7.69 30.88
C PRO A 11 -8.53 8.53 29.98
N GLN A 12 -8.15 8.74 28.72
CA GLN A 12 -8.93 9.48 27.73
C GLN A 12 -10.27 8.78 27.44
N MET A 13 -10.25 7.46 27.27
CA MET A 13 -11.46 6.66 27.01
C MET A 13 -12.38 6.58 28.23
N LYS A 14 -11.82 6.57 29.45
CA LYS A 14 -12.62 6.66 30.69
C LYS A 14 -13.29 8.02 30.85
N ALA A 15 -12.62 9.09 30.43
CA ALA A 15 -13.17 10.45 30.46
C ALA A 15 -14.22 10.67 29.35
N ASP A 16 -14.02 10.06 28.18
CA ASP A 16 -14.93 10.18 27.04
C ASP A 16 -14.95 8.91 26.18
N PRO A 17 -15.89 7.98 26.44
CA PRO A 17 -16.01 6.74 25.65
C PRO A 17 -16.37 6.96 24.18
N MET A 18 -16.78 8.17 23.78
CA MET A 18 -17.14 8.52 22.42
C MET A 18 -15.96 9.03 21.58
N LEU A 19 -14.74 9.03 22.11
CA LEU A 19 -13.54 9.51 21.39
C LEU A 19 -13.38 8.89 19.99
N PRO A 20 -13.53 7.56 19.77
CA PRO A 20 -13.40 6.99 18.43
C PRO A 20 -14.43 7.54 17.44
N HIS A 21 -15.66 7.76 17.88
CA HIS A 21 -16.70 8.38 17.05
C HIS A 21 -16.39 9.83 16.72
N LYS A 22 -15.86 10.57 17.71
CA LYS A 22 -15.46 11.96 17.49
C LYS A 22 -14.28 12.05 16.51
N ALA A 23 -13.29 11.16 16.63
CA ALA A 23 -12.18 11.06 15.70
C ALA A 23 -12.66 10.75 14.27
N ALA A 24 -13.49 9.73 14.11
CA ALA A 24 -14.08 9.38 12.81
C ALA A 24 -14.89 10.53 12.22
N LYS A 25 -15.68 11.24 13.02
CA LYS A 25 -16.42 12.42 12.59
C LYS A 25 -15.47 13.54 12.09
N ARG A 26 -14.36 13.79 12.79
CA ARG A 26 -13.36 14.77 12.33
C ARG A 26 -12.74 14.39 11.00
N ALA A 27 -12.36 13.11 10.80
CA ALA A 27 -11.84 12.63 9.52
C ALA A 27 -12.87 12.80 8.39
N TYR A 28 -14.13 12.46 8.65
CA TYR A 28 -15.21 12.63 7.67
C TYR A 28 -15.45 14.10 7.31
N GLU A 29 -15.51 14.99 8.30
CA GLU A 29 -15.69 16.42 8.09
C GLU A 29 -14.52 17.02 7.30
N GLU A 30 -13.30 16.63 7.61
CA GLU A 30 -12.11 17.10 6.90
C GLU A 30 -12.13 16.65 5.43
N ALA A 31 -12.41 15.37 5.17
CA ALA A 31 -12.51 14.83 3.81
C ALA A 31 -13.68 15.45 3.00
N LYS A 32 -14.74 15.89 3.68
CA LYS A 32 -15.87 16.58 3.03
C LYS A 32 -15.57 18.03 2.69
N ASN A 33 -14.82 18.72 3.54
CA ASN A 33 -14.62 20.16 3.47
C ASN A 33 -13.34 20.54 2.70
N ARG A 34 -12.41 19.61 2.56
CA ARG A 34 -11.11 19.84 1.92
C ARG A 34 -10.77 18.70 0.97
N HIS A 35 -10.32 19.03 -0.23
CA HIS A 35 -9.65 18.07 -1.09
C HIS A 35 -8.25 17.78 -0.52
N ILE A 36 -7.96 16.50 -0.24
CA ILE A 36 -6.69 16.06 0.31
C ILE A 36 -6.05 15.13 -0.71
N PRO A 37 -5.00 15.57 -1.42
CA PRO A 37 -4.26 14.72 -2.34
C PRO A 37 -3.58 13.56 -1.61
N TYR A 38 -3.35 12.46 -2.32
CA TYR A 38 -2.52 11.38 -1.79
C TYR A 38 -1.05 11.77 -1.81
N ASP A 39 -0.37 11.55 -0.68
CA ASP A 39 1.06 11.82 -0.57
C ASP A 39 1.91 10.64 -1.08
N PHE A 40 2.40 10.76 -2.31
CA PHE A 40 3.33 9.81 -2.90
C PHE A 40 4.78 10.00 -2.41
N GLU A 41 5.12 11.14 -1.85
CA GLU A 41 6.46 11.41 -1.30
C GLU A 41 6.68 10.74 0.05
N MET A 42 5.60 10.32 0.71
CA MET A 42 5.59 9.71 2.05
C MET A 42 6.12 10.65 3.14
N ASP A 43 5.90 11.97 3.01
CA ASP A 43 6.29 12.97 4.00
C ASP A 43 5.19 13.20 5.04
N TYR A 44 5.18 12.42 6.11
CA TYR A 44 4.21 12.58 7.20
C TYR A 44 4.32 13.90 7.98
N LYS A 45 5.19 14.82 7.57
CA LYS A 45 5.29 16.18 8.10
C LYS A 45 4.52 17.20 7.26
N ASP A 46 4.14 16.84 6.03
CA ASP A 46 3.36 17.71 5.15
C ASP A 46 1.85 17.56 5.41
N PRO A 47 1.17 18.50 6.08
CA PRO A 47 -0.25 18.40 6.37
C PRO A 47 -1.15 18.67 5.17
N SER A 48 -0.61 19.03 4.01
CA SER A 48 -1.38 19.37 2.81
C SER A 48 -1.84 18.14 2.02
N LYS A 49 -1.16 17.02 2.17
CA LYS A 49 -1.42 15.73 1.51
C LYS A 49 -1.22 14.60 2.50
N TRP A 50 -1.92 13.50 2.32
CA TRP A 50 -1.89 12.38 3.27
C TRP A 50 -1.77 11.04 2.56
N PHE A 51 -1.10 10.09 3.21
CA PHE A 51 -1.20 8.67 2.90
C PHE A 51 -2.04 7.94 3.98
N CYS A 52 -2.40 6.69 3.73
CA CYS A 52 -3.47 5.98 4.43
C CYS A 52 -3.36 5.95 5.98
N SER A 53 -2.16 5.74 6.55
CA SER A 53 -1.96 5.68 8.00
C SER A 53 -2.08 7.06 8.68
N GLU A 54 -1.83 8.15 7.96
CA GLU A 54 -1.95 9.50 8.51
C GLU A 54 -3.39 9.89 8.81
N VAL A 55 -4.36 9.34 8.07
CA VAL A 55 -5.78 9.61 8.30
C VAL A 55 -6.17 9.24 9.72
N ALA A 56 -5.76 8.05 10.19
CA ALA A 56 -6.05 7.60 11.55
C ALA A 56 -5.30 8.44 12.59
N SER A 57 -4.00 8.65 12.39
CA SER A 57 -3.17 9.43 13.31
C SER A 57 -3.64 10.88 13.43
N TRP A 58 -4.00 11.50 12.31
CA TRP A 58 -4.55 12.86 12.30
C TRP A 58 -5.89 12.93 13.05
N ALA A 59 -6.82 12.01 12.74
CA ALA A 59 -8.16 12.00 13.31
C ALA A 59 -8.14 11.87 14.84
N TYR A 60 -7.32 10.96 15.35
CA TYR A 60 -7.17 10.77 16.80
C TYR A 60 -6.48 11.95 17.49
N ARG A 61 -5.52 12.57 16.83
CA ARG A 61 -4.87 13.80 17.34
C ARG A 61 -5.87 14.95 17.54
N GLN A 62 -6.89 15.07 16.66
CA GLN A 62 -7.93 16.10 16.79
C GLN A 62 -8.80 15.92 18.05
N VAL A 63 -8.77 14.77 18.67
CA VAL A 63 -9.51 14.47 19.92
C VAL A 63 -8.59 14.20 21.11
N GLY A 64 -7.33 14.62 21.03
CA GLY A 64 -6.36 14.56 22.11
C GLY A 64 -5.76 13.17 22.37
N VAL A 65 -5.81 12.28 21.39
CA VAL A 65 -5.13 10.97 21.43
C VAL A 65 -4.01 10.98 20.40
N GLU A 66 -2.77 10.84 20.86
CA GLU A 66 -1.63 10.69 19.97
C GLU A 66 -1.29 9.20 19.83
N LEU A 67 -1.55 8.65 18.64
CA LEU A 67 -1.18 7.26 18.33
C LEU A 67 0.33 7.16 18.19
N TRP A 68 0.87 6.04 18.64
CA TRP A 68 2.29 5.75 18.53
C TRP A 68 2.70 5.68 17.06
N LYS A 69 3.80 6.35 16.75
CA LYS A 69 4.38 6.31 15.42
C LYS A 69 5.50 5.28 15.40
N GLY A 70 5.15 4.05 15.08
CA GLY A 70 6.12 3.08 14.63
C GLY A 70 6.70 3.54 13.29
N THR A 71 8.00 3.44 13.10
CA THR A 71 8.62 3.78 11.82
C THR A 71 9.06 2.52 11.09
N THR A 72 8.51 2.33 9.90
CA THR A 72 9.03 1.38 8.93
C THR A 72 10.09 2.09 8.10
N ARG A 73 11.29 1.53 8.05
CA ARG A 73 12.39 2.03 7.24
C ARG A 73 12.64 1.15 6.05
N MET A 74 12.57 1.73 4.87
CA MET A 74 12.94 1.08 3.62
C MET A 74 14.40 1.38 3.31
N SER A 75 15.27 0.36 3.35
CA SER A 75 16.72 0.55 3.24
C SER A 75 17.39 -0.30 2.15
N ALA A 76 16.67 -1.26 1.58
CA ALA A 76 17.16 -2.09 0.48
C ALA A 76 17.38 -1.24 -0.78
N PRO A 77 18.60 -1.16 -1.35
CA PRO A 77 18.92 -0.17 -2.39
C PRO A 77 18.06 -0.29 -3.66
N GLY A 78 17.75 -1.50 -4.09
CA GLY A 78 16.88 -1.73 -5.25
C GLY A 78 15.46 -1.30 -5.01
N VAL A 79 14.93 -1.59 -3.82
CA VAL A 79 13.58 -1.16 -3.41
C VAL A 79 13.50 0.36 -3.31
N VAL A 80 14.49 1.02 -2.70
CA VAL A 80 14.58 2.49 -2.63
C VAL A 80 14.58 3.10 -4.02
N LYS A 81 15.35 2.53 -4.96
CA LYS A 81 15.39 2.95 -6.36
C LYS A 81 14.02 2.83 -7.02
N TRP A 82 13.33 1.71 -6.84
CA TRP A 82 12.00 1.52 -7.41
C TRP A 82 10.98 2.50 -6.83
N LEU A 83 10.96 2.66 -5.51
CA LEU A 83 10.04 3.60 -4.84
C LEU A 83 10.28 5.05 -5.31
N SER A 84 11.54 5.45 -5.53
CA SER A 84 11.86 6.77 -6.09
C SER A 84 11.26 6.98 -7.48
N TYR A 85 11.06 5.93 -8.28
CA TYR A 85 10.38 6.02 -9.56
C TYR A 85 8.90 6.41 -9.45
N PHE A 86 8.30 6.19 -8.29
CA PHE A 86 6.89 6.52 -7.99
C PHE A 86 6.74 7.82 -7.20
N GLY A 87 7.85 8.54 -6.96
CA GLY A 87 7.84 9.83 -6.29
C GLY A 87 8.14 9.76 -4.80
N VAL A 88 8.40 8.57 -4.23
CA VAL A 88 8.79 8.44 -2.83
C VAL A 88 10.14 9.10 -2.60
N THR A 89 10.19 10.04 -1.66
CA THR A 89 11.41 10.77 -1.25
C THR A 89 11.75 10.56 0.22
N HIS A 90 10.77 10.08 1.01
CA HIS A 90 10.93 9.78 2.42
C HIS A 90 10.82 8.27 2.64
N PHE A 91 11.92 7.63 3.03
CA PHE A 91 12.04 6.18 3.18
C PHE A 91 11.90 5.71 4.64
N GLU A 92 11.57 6.62 5.53
CA GLU A 92 11.06 6.33 6.86
C GLU A 92 9.60 6.78 6.91
N THR A 93 8.69 5.84 7.09
CA THR A 93 7.26 6.11 7.07
C THR A 93 6.54 5.28 8.12
N GLN A 94 5.27 5.54 8.31
CA GLN A 94 4.38 4.74 9.16
C GLN A 94 3.50 3.87 8.27
N ALA A 95 3.74 2.56 8.28
CA ALA A 95 2.84 1.64 7.58
C ALA A 95 1.54 1.46 8.39
N PRO A 96 0.39 1.21 7.73
CA PRO A 96 -0.86 0.91 8.44
C PRO A 96 -0.75 -0.27 9.41
N ALA A 97 0.08 -1.27 9.10
CA ALA A 97 0.35 -2.41 9.96
C ALA A 97 1.09 -2.04 11.26
N ASP A 98 1.84 -0.93 11.28
CA ASP A 98 2.55 -0.48 12.48
C ASP A 98 1.59 -0.08 13.61
N LEU A 99 0.33 0.25 13.29
CA LEU A 99 -0.70 0.52 14.29
C LEU A 99 -1.05 -0.69 15.17
N GLU A 100 -0.76 -1.91 14.70
CA GLU A 100 -0.95 -3.12 15.50
C GLU A 100 -0.06 -3.13 16.76
N TYR A 101 1.09 -2.49 16.67
CA TYR A 101 2.06 -2.40 17.77
C TYR A 101 1.81 -1.23 18.71
N ASP A 102 0.80 -0.38 18.46
CA ASP A 102 0.47 0.72 19.36
C ASP A 102 -0.16 0.17 20.67
N PRO A 103 0.47 0.41 21.84
CA PRO A 103 -0.02 -0.11 23.10
C PRO A 103 -1.36 0.51 23.55
N GLN A 104 -1.83 1.57 22.91
CA GLN A 104 -3.13 2.19 23.16
C GLN A 104 -4.25 1.49 22.40
N LEU A 105 -3.92 0.65 21.41
CA LEU A 105 -4.88 -0.09 20.62
C LEU A 105 -5.00 -1.54 21.11
N SER A 106 -6.14 -2.14 20.86
CA SER A 106 -6.37 -3.57 21.04
C SER A 106 -7.10 -4.14 19.84
N VAL A 107 -6.79 -5.36 19.49
CA VAL A 107 -7.56 -6.12 18.50
C VAL A 107 -8.91 -6.48 19.11
N VAL A 108 -9.99 -6.00 18.52
CA VAL A 108 -11.36 -6.29 18.97
C VAL A 108 -12.10 -7.26 18.08
N GLY A 109 -11.56 -7.52 16.91
CA GLY A 109 -12.09 -8.51 15.98
C GLY A 109 -11.09 -8.83 14.89
N GLU A 110 -11.09 -10.08 14.46
CA GLU A 110 -10.32 -10.53 13.32
C GLU A 110 -11.21 -11.40 12.44
N TRP A 111 -11.21 -11.08 11.16
CA TRP A 111 -11.88 -11.87 10.15
C TRP A 111 -10.84 -12.54 9.24
N ARG A 112 -10.89 -13.87 9.22
CA ARG A 112 -10.04 -14.70 8.34
C ARG A 112 -10.91 -15.53 7.43
N ASP A 113 -10.82 -15.28 6.14
CA ASP A 113 -11.38 -16.12 5.09
C ASP A 113 -10.25 -16.92 4.46
N PRO A 114 -10.30 -18.26 4.45
CA PRO A 114 -9.20 -19.10 3.95
C PRO A 114 -8.85 -18.86 2.48
N GLU A 115 -9.84 -18.55 1.65
CA GLU A 115 -9.60 -18.27 0.24
C GLU A 115 -8.96 -16.91 0.01
N THR A 116 -9.38 -15.90 0.76
CA THR A 116 -8.74 -14.57 0.75
C THR A 116 -7.32 -14.66 1.28
N LEU A 117 -7.08 -15.37 2.40
CA LEU A 117 -5.73 -15.58 2.92
C LEU A 117 -4.82 -16.30 1.92
N TRP A 118 -5.37 -17.26 1.19
CA TRP A 118 -4.62 -17.94 0.14
C TRP A 118 -4.20 -16.98 -0.98
N LYS A 119 -5.14 -16.14 -1.44
CA LYS A 119 -4.84 -15.12 -2.46
C LYS A 119 -3.79 -14.12 -1.96
N ASP A 120 -3.92 -13.66 -0.72
CA ASP A 120 -2.95 -12.76 -0.09
C ASP A 120 -1.56 -13.42 0.02
N HIS A 121 -1.48 -14.72 0.36
CA HIS A 121 -0.21 -15.44 0.40
C HIS A 121 0.46 -15.52 -0.97
N VAL A 122 -0.30 -15.79 -2.02
CA VAL A 122 0.23 -15.83 -3.39
C VAL A 122 0.68 -14.44 -3.82
N ASP A 123 -0.13 -13.41 -3.58
CA ASP A 123 0.18 -12.03 -3.89
C ASP A 123 1.45 -11.56 -3.18
N ASN A 124 1.53 -11.76 -1.88
CA ASN A 124 2.70 -11.41 -1.07
C ASN A 124 3.98 -12.13 -1.54
N ALA A 125 3.87 -13.40 -1.91
CA ALA A 125 5.02 -14.15 -2.43
C ALA A 125 5.52 -13.60 -3.78
N VAL A 126 4.60 -13.14 -4.64
CA VAL A 126 4.95 -12.47 -5.90
C VAL A 126 5.60 -11.12 -5.63
N VAL A 127 5.04 -10.32 -4.72
CA VAL A 127 5.61 -9.03 -4.31
C VAL A 127 7.01 -9.22 -3.72
N GLU A 128 7.20 -10.18 -2.82
CA GLU A 128 8.51 -10.51 -2.23
C GLU A 128 9.55 -10.84 -3.31
N ALA A 129 9.19 -11.73 -4.25
CA ALA A 129 10.07 -12.06 -5.36
C ALA A 129 10.39 -10.85 -6.25
N MET A 130 9.44 -9.94 -6.46
CA MET A 130 9.68 -8.71 -7.22
C MET A 130 10.62 -7.74 -6.48
N LEU A 131 10.49 -7.62 -5.16
CA LEU A 131 11.37 -6.80 -4.33
C LEU A 131 12.80 -7.37 -4.27
N GLU A 132 12.95 -8.71 -4.17
CA GLU A 132 14.26 -9.36 -4.34
C GLU A 132 14.85 -9.06 -5.74
N GLY A 133 14.00 -9.05 -6.79
CA GLY A 133 14.40 -8.66 -8.14
C GLY A 133 14.92 -7.23 -8.23
N ALA A 134 14.29 -6.30 -7.52
CA ALA A 134 14.77 -4.93 -7.44
C ALA A 134 16.20 -4.85 -6.88
N ASP A 135 16.49 -5.60 -5.82
CA ASP A 135 17.83 -5.66 -5.21
C ASP A 135 18.84 -6.42 -6.09
N GLU A 136 18.40 -7.39 -6.90
CA GLU A 136 19.21 -8.02 -7.94
C GLU A 136 19.44 -7.12 -9.18
N GLY A 137 18.87 -5.91 -9.20
CA GLY A 137 19.02 -4.93 -10.28
C GLY A 137 17.98 -5.03 -11.40
N ASP A 138 16.85 -5.69 -11.17
CA ASP A 138 15.73 -5.64 -12.09
C ASP A 138 15.24 -4.20 -12.27
N GLU A 139 14.95 -3.81 -13.50
CA GLU A 139 14.41 -2.49 -13.84
C GLU A 139 12.90 -2.57 -14.08
N ILE A 140 12.23 -1.43 -13.92
CA ILE A 140 10.83 -1.25 -14.34
C ILE A 140 10.85 -0.44 -15.63
N PRO A 141 10.99 -1.08 -16.78
CA PRO A 141 11.01 -0.38 -18.07
C PRO A 141 9.62 0.13 -18.42
N TYR A 142 9.58 1.21 -19.16
CA TYR A 142 8.36 1.68 -19.81
C TYR A 142 8.66 2.05 -21.26
N SER A 143 7.64 1.93 -22.13
CA SER A 143 7.77 2.26 -23.53
C SER A 143 7.76 3.78 -23.72
N TRP A 144 8.88 4.37 -24.09
CA TRP A 144 9.04 5.83 -24.24
C TRP A 144 8.04 6.46 -25.22
N TRP A 145 7.61 5.72 -26.24
CA TRP A 145 6.59 6.18 -27.20
C TRP A 145 5.19 6.31 -26.58
N MET A 146 4.93 5.69 -25.42
CA MET A 146 3.71 5.87 -24.63
C MET A 146 3.72 7.17 -23.81
N LEU A 147 4.85 7.86 -23.71
CA LEU A 147 4.96 9.05 -22.88
C LEU A 147 4.09 10.22 -23.39
N PRO A 148 4.00 10.51 -24.71
CA PRO A 148 3.08 11.56 -25.18
C PRO A 148 1.62 11.30 -24.82
N PRO A 149 1.02 10.13 -25.09
CA PRO A 149 -0.36 9.87 -24.67
C PRO A 149 -0.53 9.86 -23.13
N ALA A 150 0.46 9.39 -22.35
CA ALA A 150 0.41 9.45 -20.91
C ALA A 150 0.42 10.90 -20.37
N ARG A 151 1.18 11.80 -20.99
CA ARG A 151 1.16 13.24 -20.66
C ARG A 151 -0.18 13.88 -20.96
N LEU A 152 -0.83 13.51 -22.07
CA LEU A 152 -2.19 13.97 -22.39
C LEU A 152 -3.20 13.44 -21.38
N ALA A 153 -3.10 12.18 -20.99
CA ALA A 153 -3.94 11.59 -19.93
C ALA A 153 -3.73 12.31 -18.58
N LYS A 154 -2.49 12.70 -18.25
CA LYS A 154 -2.20 13.47 -17.04
C LYS A 154 -2.81 14.88 -17.10
N ALA A 155 -2.70 15.56 -18.23
CA ALA A 155 -3.33 16.88 -18.43
C ALA A 155 -4.86 16.79 -18.31
N TYR A 156 -5.46 15.75 -18.87
CA TYR A 156 -6.89 15.47 -18.72
C TYR A 156 -7.27 15.19 -17.26
N SER A 157 -6.47 14.37 -16.53
CA SER A 157 -6.68 14.14 -15.10
C SER A 157 -6.61 15.44 -14.30
N ALA A 158 -5.62 16.29 -14.57
CA ALA A 158 -5.50 17.59 -13.90
C ALA A 158 -6.70 18.49 -14.13
N THR A 159 -7.26 18.47 -15.36
CA THR A 159 -8.49 19.21 -15.67
C THR A 159 -9.68 18.67 -14.90
N LEU A 160 -9.85 17.35 -14.83
CA LEU A 160 -10.92 16.72 -14.05
C LEU A 160 -10.83 17.05 -12.56
N ASN A 161 -9.61 17.02 -11.99
CA ASN A 161 -9.38 17.30 -10.57
C ASN A 161 -9.84 18.73 -10.20
N VAL A 162 -9.67 19.71 -11.08
CA VAL A 162 -10.18 21.09 -10.88
C VAL A 162 -11.70 21.11 -10.71
N PHE A 163 -12.41 20.19 -11.36
CA PHE A 163 -13.87 20.06 -11.29
C PHE A 163 -14.34 18.99 -10.27
N GLY A 164 -13.43 18.52 -9.40
CA GLY A 164 -13.75 17.50 -8.39
C GLY A 164 -13.94 16.09 -8.95
N GLY A 165 -13.55 15.85 -10.20
CA GLY A 165 -13.54 14.52 -10.81
C GLY A 165 -12.20 13.80 -10.59
N VAL A 166 -12.19 12.48 -10.82
CA VAL A 166 -10.98 11.65 -10.74
C VAL A 166 -10.59 11.23 -12.15
N GLY A 167 -9.36 11.56 -12.55
CA GLY A 167 -8.81 11.17 -13.84
C GLY A 167 -8.04 9.84 -13.81
N PRO A 168 -7.64 9.34 -15.00
CA PRO A 168 -6.94 8.05 -15.11
C PRO A 168 -5.54 8.02 -14.47
N ILE A 169 -4.91 9.17 -14.26
CA ILE A 169 -3.64 9.28 -13.53
C ILE A 169 -3.89 10.06 -12.25
N PRO A 170 -3.60 9.48 -11.06
CA PRO A 170 -3.80 10.14 -9.79
C PRO A 170 -3.10 11.51 -9.70
N GLU A 171 -3.69 12.42 -8.91
CA GLU A 171 -3.02 13.65 -8.51
C GLU A 171 -1.71 13.28 -7.79
N GLY A 172 -0.67 14.04 -7.94
CA GLY A 172 0.63 13.71 -7.34
C GLY A 172 1.48 12.68 -8.11
N MET A 173 0.89 11.82 -8.96
CA MET A 173 1.66 10.89 -9.79
C MET A 173 1.98 11.52 -11.15
N ASP A 174 3.22 11.45 -11.61
CA ASP A 174 3.58 11.89 -12.96
C ASP A 174 3.28 10.85 -14.04
N ALA A 175 3.40 11.25 -15.31
CA ALA A 175 3.11 10.36 -16.45
C ALA A 175 4.09 9.19 -16.56
N THR A 176 5.35 9.38 -16.16
CA THR A 176 6.39 8.36 -16.18
C THR A 176 6.13 7.31 -15.08
N ALA A 177 5.82 7.76 -13.88
CA ALA A 177 5.43 6.90 -12.76
C ALA A 177 4.19 6.07 -13.11
N ALA A 178 3.19 6.68 -13.76
CA ALA A 178 1.99 5.96 -14.22
C ALA A 178 2.32 4.85 -15.23
N LEU A 179 3.20 5.11 -16.21
CA LEU A 179 3.64 4.09 -17.15
C LEU A 179 4.45 2.97 -16.48
N ARG A 180 5.29 3.30 -15.51
CA ARG A 180 6.03 2.30 -14.72
C ARG A 180 5.08 1.47 -13.86
N ASN A 181 4.05 2.09 -13.30
CA ASN A 181 3.02 1.38 -12.53
C ASN A 181 2.30 0.35 -13.41
N LEU A 182 1.94 0.72 -14.64
CA LEU A 182 1.34 -0.22 -15.60
C LEU A 182 2.28 -1.38 -15.92
N ALA A 183 3.57 -1.11 -16.14
CA ALA A 183 4.57 -2.13 -16.41
C ALA A 183 4.77 -3.07 -15.20
N LEU A 184 4.79 -2.50 -13.99
CA LEU A 184 4.92 -3.24 -12.73
C LEU A 184 3.70 -4.16 -12.52
N SER A 185 2.48 -3.63 -12.68
CA SER A 185 1.24 -4.39 -12.55
C SER A 185 1.16 -5.53 -13.56
N SER A 186 1.50 -5.25 -14.82
CA SER A 186 1.54 -6.28 -15.87
C SER A 186 2.57 -7.38 -15.57
N ARG A 187 3.72 -7.02 -15.01
CA ARG A 187 4.75 -7.99 -14.61
C ARG A 187 4.26 -8.83 -13.42
N HIS A 188 3.65 -8.18 -12.43
CA HIS A 188 3.04 -8.84 -11.28
C HIS A 188 1.99 -9.87 -11.72
N GLU A 189 1.04 -9.51 -12.57
CA GLU A 189 0.02 -10.40 -13.10
C GLU A 189 0.62 -11.63 -13.80
N LYS A 190 1.62 -11.43 -14.66
CA LYS A 190 2.29 -12.54 -15.35
C LYS A 190 3.01 -13.51 -14.43
N ILE A 191 3.64 -13.00 -13.36
CA ILE A 191 4.27 -13.84 -12.33
C ILE A 191 3.18 -14.58 -11.55
N MET A 192 2.12 -13.88 -11.14
CA MET A 192 0.98 -14.42 -10.42
C MET A 192 0.35 -15.61 -11.18
N ASP A 193 0.07 -15.45 -12.47
CA ASP A 193 -0.51 -16.52 -13.30
C ASP A 193 0.37 -17.77 -13.31
N LYS A 194 1.69 -17.58 -13.46
CA LYS A 194 2.65 -18.70 -13.42
C LYS A 194 2.71 -19.37 -12.05
N VAL A 195 2.66 -18.59 -10.96
CA VAL A 195 2.66 -19.14 -9.59
C VAL A 195 1.39 -19.93 -9.33
N LEU A 196 0.23 -19.40 -9.72
CA LEU A 196 -1.05 -20.10 -9.56
C LEU A 196 -1.07 -21.43 -10.33
N ALA A 197 -0.56 -21.43 -11.57
CA ALA A 197 -0.45 -22.67 -12.36
C ALA A 197 0.47 -23.71 -11.69
N GLN A 198 1.64 -23.29 -11.18
CA GLN A 198 2.56 -24.17 -10.48
C GLN A 198 1.98 -24.67 -9.14
N ALA A 199 1.28 -23.78 -8.41
CA ALA A 199 0.62 -24.13 -7.15
C ALA A 199 -0.49 -25.17 -7.35
N ALA A 200 -1.24 -25.09 -8.43
CA ALA A 200 -2.26 -26.09 -8.78
C ALA A 200 -1.63 -27.47 -9.05
N VAL A 201 -0.53 -27.53 -9.78
CA VAL A 201 0.22 -28.77 -10.02
C VAL A 201 0.76 -29.34 -8.72
N PHE A 202 1.35 -28.50 -7.87
CA PHE A 202 1.84 -28.91 -6.56
C PHE A 202 0.72 -29.52 -5.70
N GLN A 203 -0.44 -28.86 -5.65
CA GLN A 203 -1.58 -29.34 -4.89
C GLN A 203 -2.11 -30.69 -5.40
N GLN A 204 -2.12 -30.89 -6.71
CA GLN A 204 -2.49 -32.20 -7.30
C GLN A 204 -1.50 -33.32 -6.93
N GLN A 205 -0.22 -33.01 -6.85
CA GLN A 205 0.83 -33.98 -6.55
C GLN A 205 0.96 -34.28 -5.05
N GLN A 206 0.81 -33.25 -4.20
CA GLN A 206 1.07 -33.35 -2.77
C GLN A 206 -0.20 -33.50 -1.92
N GLY A 207 -1.39 -33.20 -2.47
CA GLY A 207 -2.66 -33.26 -1.76
C GLY A 207 -2.97 -32.06 -0.86
N TYR A 208 -2.09 -31.04 -0.83
CA TYR A 208 -2.27 -29.80 -0.06
C TYR A 208 -1.70 -28.60 -0.82
N ARG A 209 -2.13 -27.37 -0.43
CA ARG A 209 -1.63 -26.12 -1.02
C ARG A 209 -0.17 -25.90 -0.66
N PRO A 210 0.65 -25.31 -1.57
CA PRO A 210 2.04 -24.99 -1.28
C PRO A 210 2.15 -24.10 -0.04
N PRO A 211 3.10 -24.35 0.87
CA PRO A 211 3.41 -23.41 1.95
C PRO A 211 4.02 -22.13 1.40
N TYR A 212 4.00 -21.03 2.19
CA TYR A 212 4.40 -19.70 1.75
C TYR A 212 5.81 -19.65 1.11
N TRP A 213 6.80 -20.27 1.75
CA TRP A 213 8.17 -20.32 1.23
C TRP A 213 8.29 -21.03 -0.13
N GLU A 214 7.40 -21.97 -0.41
CA GLU A 214 7.34 -22.65 -1.71
C GLU A 214 6.72 -21.72 -2.77
N LEU A 215 5.73 -20.91 -2.40
CA LEU A 215 5.18 -19.87 -3.26
C LEU A 215 6.23 -18.82 -3.63
N VAL A 216 7.05 -18.37 -2.66
CA VAL A 216 8.17 -17.44 -2.90
C VAL A 216 9.18 -18.07 -3.87
N ARG A 217 9.50 -19.36 -3.72
CA ARG A 217 10.39 -20.06 -4.66
C ARG A 217 9.81 -20.13 -6.08
N MET A 218 8.52 -20.44 -6.21
CA MET A 218 7.81 -20.44 -7.50
C MET A 218 7.80 -19.05 -8.12
N ALA A 219 7.53 -18.02 -7.34
CA ALA A 219 7.50 -16.63 -7.78
C ALA A 219 8.87 -16.15 -8.28
N ASN A 220 9.94 -16.46 -7.55
CA ASN A 220 11.30 -16.16 -7.96
C ASN A 220 11.69 -16.86 -9.27
N LYS A 221 11.30 -18.13 -9.43
CA LYS A 221 11.51 -18.85 -10.68
C LYS A 221 10.74 -18.19 -11.82
N ALA A 222 9.46 -17.91 -11.63
CA ALA A 222 8.61 -17.26 -12.63
C ALA A 222 9.14 -15.86 -13.02
N ARG A 223 9.60 -15.08 -12.03
CA ARG A 223 10.23 -13.78 -12.27
C ARG A 223 11.47 -13.88 -13.17
N LYS A 224 12.36 -14.83 -12.86
CA LYS A 224 13.60 -15.05 -13.64
C LYS A 224 13.34 -15.50 -15.08
N GLU A 225 12.27 -16.26 -15.32
CA GLU A 225 11.84 -16.65 -16.66
C GLU A 225 11.23 -15.49 -17.49
N LEU A 226 10.77 -14.43 -16.83
CA LEU A 226 10.16 -13.24 -17.45
C LEU A 226 11.12 -12.03 -17.54
N ARG A 227 12.38 -12.23 -17.21
CA ARG A 227 13.45 -11.21 -17.21
C ARG A 227 13.97 -10.80 -18.58
#